data_cb979ffdaf00a7b18e7f02c5e4371a3d
#
_entry.id   cb979ffdaf00a7b18e7f02c5e4371a3d
#
_cell.length_a   1.000
_cell.length_b   1.000
_cell.length_c   1.000
_cell.angle_alpha   90.00
_cell.angle_beta   90.00
_cell.angle_gamma   90.00
#
_symmetry.space_group_name_H-M   'P 1'
#
loop_
_entity.id
_entity.type
_entity.pdbx_description
1 polymer ?
#
loop_
_entity_poly.entity_id
_entity_poly.type
_entity_poly.pdbx_seq_one_letter_code
_entity_poly.pdbx_strand_id
1 'polypeptide(L)'
;NYQGQKIAVSIGRFSNQSSYQNGVFSDGEDRLGNQAQTILISNLQQSGRFSVLDRSNMRAIKEESALNKEAQNIKGARYVITGDVTEFGRKTTGDHQLFGILGKGKTQTAYAKVNLNVVDVKNSEVIYSTQGAGEYELSNREVLGFGGSAGYDSTLNGKVLSLAIIEAVNNLTRGLESGAFNAK
;
A
#
# COMPACT_ATOMS: atom_id res chain seq x y z
N ASN A 1 -13.37 -15.56 -10.05
CA ASN A 1 -13.99 -14.30 -9.63
C ASN A 1 -14.92 -14.53 -8.45
N TYR A 2 -14.68 -13.80 -7.38
CA TYR A 2 -15.49 -13.91 -6.17
C TYR A 2 -16.87 -13.33 -6.41
N GLN A 3 -17.90 -14.11 -6.06
CA GLN A 3 -19.28 -13.72 -6.25
C GLN A 3 -20.04 -13.48 -4.94
N GLY A 4 -19.35 -13.48 -3.82
CA GLY A 4 -19.99 -13.31 -2.52
C GLY A 4 -20.21 -11.86 -2.13
N GLN A 5 -20.67 -11.67 -0.89
CA GLN A 5 -20.91 -10.34 -0.35
C GLN A 5 -19.59 -9.61 -0.08
N LYS A 6 -19.50 -8.37 -0.55
CA LYS A 6 -18.33 -7.55 -0.31
C LYS A 6 -18.43 -6.84 1.03
N ILE A 7 -17.29 -6.65 1.68
CA ILE A 7 -17.23 -5.89 2.91
C ILE A 7 -16.99 -4.42 2.58
N ALA A 8 -17.82 -3.54 3.14
CA ALA A 8 -17.64 -2.11 2.98
C ALA A 8 -16.51 -1.62 3.89
N VAL A 9 -15.49 -1.04 3.29
CA VAL A 9 -14.33 -0.52 4.01
C VAL A 9 -14.03 0.89 3.55
N SER A 10 -13.51 1.72 4.45
CA SER A 10 -12.89 2.97 4.07
C SER A 10 -11.41 2.89 4.37
N ILE A 11 -10.62 3.70 3.69
CA ILE A 11 -9.19 3.72 3.90
C ILE A 11 -8.87 4.88 4.81
N GLY A 12 -8.25 4.57 5.92
CA GLY A 12 -7.77 5.58 6.85
C GLY A 12 -6.35 5.98 6.49
N ARG A 13 -5.56 6.31 7.49
CA ARG A 13 -4.22 6.80 7.25
C ARG A 13 -3.32 5.71 6.71
N PHE A 14 -2.57 6.03 5.67
CA PHE A 14 -1.47 5.20 5.19
C PHE A 14 -0.23 6.09 5.15
N SER A 15 0.77 5.78 5.93
CA SER A 15 1.92 6.65 6.10
C SER A 15 3.24 5.92 5.89
N ASN A 16 4.27 6.69 5.52
CA ASN A 16 5.62 6.17 5.39
C ASN A 16 6.31 6.26 6.73
N GLN A 17 6.54 5.14 7.36
CA GLN A 17 7.27 5.03 8.63
C GLN A 17 8.71 4.55 8.40
N SER A 18 9.11 4.37 7.14
CA SER A 18 10.48 3.97 6.81
C SER A 18 11.42 5.17 6.87
N SER A 19 12.70 4.93 6.77
CA SER A 19 13.68 6.01 6.71
C SER A 19 13.76 6.67 5.32
N TYR A 20 13.09 6.11 4.32
CA TYR A 20 13.16 6.65 2.96
C TYR A 20 12.41 7.97 2.85
N GLN A 21 13.10 8.99 2.38
CA GLN A 21 12.54 10.34 2.21
C GLN A 21 11.84 10.91 3.45
N ASN A 22 12.31 10.54 4.61
CA ASN A 22 11.87 11.13 5.87
C ASN A 22 13.00 12.00 6.44
N GLY A 23 12.64 13.00 7.19
CA GLY A 23 13.59 13.85 7.90
C GLY A 23 13.87 15.16 7.20
N VAL A 24 15.04 15.73 7.46
CA VAL A 24 15.40 17.08 7.06
C VAL A 24 15.30 17.34 5.55
N PHE A 25 15.48 16.32 4.76
CA PHE A 25 15.47 16.48 3.31
C PHE A 25 14.10 16.21 2.68
N SER A 26 13.10 15.94 3.48
CA SER A 26 11.76 15.76 2.94
C SER A 26 11.13 17.13 2.73
N ASP A 27 10.26 17.23 1.76
CA ASP A 27 9.54 18.48 1.49
C ASP A 27 8.27 18.57 2.35
N GLY A 28 8.12 17.73 3.33
CA GLY A 28 6.94 17.72 4.19
C GLY A 28 5.76 16.95 3.63
N GLU A 29 5.85 16.47 2.40
CA GLU A 29 4.78 15.70 1.78
C GLU A 29 5.10 14.22 1.83
N ASP A 30 4.16 13.41 2.28
CA ASP A 30 4.32 11.96 2.32
C ASP A 30 3.94 11.35 0.98
N ARG A 31 4.81 11.50 0.00
CA ARG A 31 4.57 10.98 -1.35
C ARG A 31 4.50 9.46 -1.37
N LEU A 32 5.37 8.81 -0.62
CA LEU A 32 5.41 7.35 -0.58
C LEU A 32 4.14 6.79 0.05
N GLY A 33 3.72 7.36 1.18
CA GLY A 33 2.48 6.95 1.83
C GLY A 33 1.26 7.21 0.97
N ASN A 34 1.22 8.36 0.29
CA ASN A 34 0.10 8.69 -0.60
C ASN A 34 0.03 7.75 -1.80
N GLN A 35 1.17 7.42 -2.39
CA GLN A 35 1.23 6.47 -3.50
C GLN A 35 0.82 5.07 -3.03
N ALA A 36 1.27 4.65 -1.86
CA ALA A 36 0.89 3.37 -1.29
C ALA A 36 -0.61 3.27 -1.07
N GLN A 37 -1.23 4.34 -0.58
CA GLN A 37 -2.68 4.38 -0.38
C GLN A 37 -3.44 4.18 -1.69
N THR A 38 -3.01 4.84 -2.75
CA THR A 38 -3.64 4.71 -4.08
C THR A 38 -3.52 3.26 -4.59
N ILE A 39 -2.36 2.66 -4.44
CA ILE A 39 -2.12 1.28 -4.86
C ILE A 39 -2.99 0.33 -4.03
N LEU A 40 -3.11 0.57 -2.73
CA LEU A 40 -3.93 -0.24 -1.84
C LEU A 40 -5.40 -0.23 -2.27
N ILE A 41 -5.94 0.94 -2.55
CA ILE A 41 -7.33 1.06 -2.99
C ILE A 41 -7.57 0.24 -4.25
N SER A 42 -6.70 0.37 -5.24
CA SER A 42 -6.80 -0.39 -6.49
C SER A 42 -6.77 -1.90 -6.24
N ASN A 43 -5.86 -2.35 -5.40
CA ASN A 43 -5.73 -3.78 -5.13
C ASN A 43 -6.93 -4.33 -4.34
N LEU A 44 -7.46 -3.56 -3.41
CA LEU A 44 -8.65 -3.98 -2.67
C LEU A 44 -9.85 -4.11 -3.60
N GLN A 45 -10.03 -3.17 -4.52
CA GLN A 45 -11.10 -3.24 -5.49
C GLN A 45 -10.93 -4.43 -6.43
N GLN A 46 -9.72 -4.65 -6.92
CA GLN A 46 -9.44 -5.75 -7.84
C GLN A 46 -9.63 -7.12 -7.20
N SER A 47 -9.49 -7.22 -5.89
CA SER A 47 -9.69 -8.48 -5.19
C SER A 47 -11.16 -8.95 -5.26
N GLY A 48 -12.09 -8.03 -5.47
CA GLY A 48 -13.51 -8.33 -5.51
C GLY A 48 -14.14 -8.63 -4.15
N ARG A 49 -13.36 -8.56 -3.07
CA ARG A 49 -13.83 -8.88 -1.73
C ARG A 49 -14.30 -7.66 -0.94
N PHE A 50 -13.89 -6.47 -1.39
CA PHE A 50 -14.13 -5.25 -0.65
C PHE A 50 -14.85 -4.22 -1.49
N SER A 51 -15.78 -3.50 -0.86
CA SER A 51 -16.39 -2.31 -1.42
C SER A 51 -15.68 -1.13 -0.79
N VAL A 52 -14.81 -0.47 -1.54
CA VAL A 52 -14.00 0.62 -1.02
C VAL A 52 -14.76 1.93 -1.15
N LEU A 53 -14.99 2.58 -0.01
CA LEU A 53 -15.74 3.83 0.05
C LEU A 53 -14.78 5.01 0.04
N ASP A 54 -15.04 5.96 -0.85
CA ASP A 54 -14.20 7.14 -0.97
C ASP A 54 -14.64 8.19 0.04
N ARG A 55 -13.83 8.41 1.06
CA ARG A 55 -14.06 9.45 2.07
C ARG A 55 -13.27 10.72 1.80
N SER A 56 -12.18 10.60 1.06
CA SER A 56 -11.32 11.77 0.82
C SER A 56 -11.95 12.78 -0.13
N ASN A 57 -12.85 12.34 -0.99
CA ASN A 57 -13.50 13.19 -1.97
C ASN A 57 -14.97 13.46 -1.66
N MET A 58 -15.41 13.22 -0.42
CA MET A 58 -16.81 13.39 -0.04
C MET A 58 -17.36 14.79 -0.34
N ARG A 59 -16.55 15.81 -0.14
CA ARG A 59 -17.00 17.18 -0.40
C ARG A 59 -17.33 17.40 -1.88
N ALA A 60 -16.46 16.94 -2.77
CA ALA A 60 -16.69 17.06 -4.21
C ALA A 60 -17.93 16.26 -4.64
N ILE A 61 -18.11 15.08 -4.06
CA ILE A 61 -19.24 14.22 -4.35
C ILE A 61 -20.54 14.90 -3.89
N LYS A 62 -20.53 15.52 -2.72
CA LYS A 62 -21.70 16.25 -2.21
C LYS A 62 -22.06 17.43 -3.10
N GLU A 63 -21.05 18.18 -3.54
CA GLU A 63 -21.26 19.32 -4.44
C GLU A 63 -21.87 18.86 -5.76
N GLU A 64 -21.36 17.77 -6.32
CA GLU A 64 -21.86 17.24 -7.58
C GLU A 64 -23.28 16.70 -7.46
N SER A 65 -23.57 16.01 -6.36
CA SER A 65 -24.93 15.53 -6.08
C SER A 65 -25.92 16.68 -5.97
N ALA A 66 -25.52 17.78 -5.33
CA ALA A 66 -26.36 18.96 -5.19
C ALA A 66 -26.62 19.60 -6.56
N LEU A 67 -25.61 19.67 -7.45
CA LEU A 67 -25.77 20.19 -8.81
C LEU A 67 -26.73 19.32 -9.63
N ASN A 68 -26.69 18.01 -9.44
CA ASN A 68 -27.54 17.09 -10.15
C ASN A 68 -28.91 16.95 -9.51
N LYS A 69 -29.13 17.60 -8.39
CA LYS A 69 -30.38 17.53 -7.60
C LYS A 69 -30.71 16.09 -7.19
N GLU A 70 -29.67 15.32 -6.93
CA GLU A 70 -29.83 13.94 -6.51
C GLU A 70 -29.61 13.79 -5.01
N ALA A 71 -30.38 12.91 -4.40
CA ALA A 71 -30.17 12.58 -2.99
C ALA A 71 -28.96 11.67 -2.86
N GLN A 72 -28.06 11.96 -1.92
CA GLN A 72 -26.95 11.09 -1.65
C GLN A 72 -27.37 9.94 -0.77
N ASN A 73 -26.89 8.75 -1.09
CA ASN A 73 -27.03 7.59 -0.23
C ASN A 73 -25.64 7.20 0.22
N ILE A 74 -25.21 7.73 1.35
CA ILE A 74 -23.86 7.49 1.88
C ILE A 74 -23.87 6.19 2.68
N LYS A 75 -23.08 5.22 2.19
CA LYS A 75 -22.92 3.96 2.92
C LYS A 75 -21.92 4.13 4.06
N GLY A 76 -22.21 3.49 5.17
CA GLY A 76 -21.26 3.39 6.27
C GLY A 76 -20.27 2.27 6.01
N ALA A 77 -19.00 2.49 6.33
CA ALA A 77 -18.00 1.46 6.30
C ALA A 77 -18.12 0.60 7.56
N ARG A 78 -17.92 -0.71 7.40
CA ARG A 78 -17.85 -1.60 8.56
C ARG A 78 -16.48 -1.55 9.21
N TYR A 79 -15.46 -1.47 8.40
CA TYR A 79 -14.08 -1.42 8.87
C TYR A 79 -13.33 -0.28 8.21
N VAL A 80 -12.31 0.20 8.90
CA VAL A 80 -11.33 1.13 8.33
C VAL A 80 -10.03 0.37 8.19
N ILE A 81 -9.42 0.44 7.02
CA ILE A 81 -8.11 -0.15 6.80
C ILE A 81 -7.08 0.95 6.89
N THR A 82 -6.13 0.78 7.79
CA THR A 82 -4.99 1.70 7.93
C THR A 82 -3.71 0.96 7.59
N GLY A 83 -2.65 1.67 7.34
CA GLY A 83 -1.40 1.01 7.04
C GLY A 83 -0.19 1.90 7.10
N ASP A 84 0.95 1.25 7.03
CA ASP A 84 2.24 1.91 7.05
C ASP A 84 3.18 1.23 6.07
N VAL A 85 4.03 2.02 5.43
CA VAL A 85 5.22 1.50 4.78
C VAL A 85 6.27 1.42 5.88
N THR A 86 6.59 0.23 6.32
CA THR A 86 7.50 0.03 7.44
C THR A 86 8.96 -0.01 7.03
N GLU A 87 9.25 -0.51 5.84
CA GLU A 87 10.59 -0.51 5.29
C GLU A 87 10.52 -0.20 3.81
N PHE A 88 11.44 0.58 3.33
CA PHE A 88 11.55 0.91 1.92
C PHE A 88 12.99 1.33 1.63
N GLY A 89 13.58 0.78 0.60
CA GLY A 89 14.95 1.15 0.26
C GLY A 89 15.55 0.19 -0.75
N ARG A 90 16.86 0.12 -0.77
CA ARG A 90 17.56 -0.85 -1.59
C ARG A 90 18.64 -1.53 -0.78
N LYS A 91 18.97 -2.74 -1.18
CA LYS A 91 20.04 -3.51 -0.55
C LYS A 91 20.90 -4.15 -1.64
N THR A 92 22.13 -4.40 -1.30
CA THR A 92 23.03 -5.15 -2.16
C THR A 92 22.92 -6.61 -1.77
N THR A 93 22.48 -7.46 -2.70
CA THR A 93 22.50 -8.88 -2.48
C THR A 93 23.55 -9.45 -3.41
N GLY A 94 24.40 -10.25 -2.95
CA GLY A 94 25.29 -10.76 -3.79
C GLY A 94 25.91 -11.91 -3.35
N ASP A 95 26.28 -12.60 -4.04
CA ASP A 95 26.88 -13.45 -4.18
C ASP A 95 28.25 -13.25 -4.14
N HIS A 96 28.74 -13.30 -3.25
CA HIS A 96 29.90 -12.97 -3.05
C HIS A 96 30.87 -13.85 -3.36
N GLN A 97 30.68 -14.48 -3.93
CA GLN A 97 31.48 -15.03 -4.25
C GLN A 97 32.36 -15.62 -3.89
N LEU A 98 32.12 -16.29 -3.56
CA LEU A 98 32.97 -17.14 -3.26
C LEU A 98 34.28 -16.88 -3.77
N PHE A 99 34.45 -16.50 -4.84
CA PHE A 99 35.71 -16.46 -5.38
C PHE A 99 36.02 -15.11 -5.91
N GLY A 100 35.33 -14.15 -5.64
CA GLY A 100 35.62 -12.83 -6.04
C GLY A 100 35.94 -12.66 -7.52
N ILE A 101 36.05 -13.73 -8.16
CA ILE A 101 36.48 -13.68 -9.50
C ILE A 101 35.39 -13.39 -10.37
N LEU A 102 34.29 -13.79 -10.03
CA LEU A 102 33.18 -13.68 -10.87
C LEU A 102 32.58 -12.32 -10.85
N GLY A 103 33.15 -11.48 -10.18
CA GLY A 103 32.87 -10.08 -10.23
C GLY A 103 31.52 -9.54 -10.55
N LYS A 104 30.62 -10.37 -10.86
CA LYS A 104 29.36 -9.90 -11.27
C LYS A 104 28.37 -10.06 -10.23
N GLY A 105 28.81 -10.42 -9.09
CA GLY A 105 27.90 -10.89 -8.14
C GLY A 105 27.08 -9.88 -7.38
N LYS A 106 27.27 -8.61 -7.50
CA LYS A 106 26.51 -7.67 -6.69
C LYS A 106 25.29 -7.18 -7.41
N THR A 107 24.12 -7.58 -6.90
CA THR A 107 22.86 -7.14 -7.42
C THR A 107 22.24 -6.14 -6.45
N GLN A 108 21.74 -5.05 -6.98
CA GLN A 108 21.00 -4.08 -6.19
C GLN A 108 19.51 -4.44 -6.26
N THR A 109 18.89 -4.55 -5.12
CA THR A 109 17.48 -4.91 -5.02
C THR A 109 16.75 -3.84 -4.25
N ALA A 110 15.68 -3.32 -4.85
CA ALA A 110 14.76 -2.44 -4.14
C ALA A 110 13.78 -3.29 -3.35
N TYR A 111 13.42 -2.88 -2.16
CA TYR A 111 12.51 -3.65 -1.32
C TYR A 111 11.53 -2.73 -0.58
N ALA A 112 10.39 -3.30 -0.25
CA ALA A 112 9.39 -2.61 0.55
C ALA A 112 8.72 -3.61 1.47
N LYS A 113 8.34 -3.14 2.65
CA LYS A 113 7.45 -3.89 3.55
C LYS A 113 6.33 -2.96 3.97
N VAL A 114 5.12 -3.47 3.96
CA VAL A 114 3.95 -2.72 4.38
C VAL A 114 3.19 -3.50 5.44
N ASN A 115 2.52 -2.77 6.30
CA ASN A 115 1.65 -3.34 7.33
C ASN A 115 0.25 -2.78 7.12
N LEU A 116 -0.76 -3.63 7.21
CA LEU A 116 -2.16 -3.23 7.12
C LEU A 116 -2.87 -3.63 8.40
N ASN A 117 -3.74 -2.76 8.88
CA ASN A 117 -4.58 -3.02 10.05
C ASN A 117 -6.04 -2.88 9.67
N VAL A 118 -6.87 -3.80 10.13
CA VAL A 118 -8.31 -3.71 9.99
C VAL A 118 -8.87 -3.25 11.33
N VAL A 119 -9.50 -2.09 11.33
CA VAL A 119 -10.03 -1.47 12.53
C VAL A 119 -11.56 -1.52 12.50
N ASP A 120 -12.15 -2.02 13.58
CA ASP A 120 -13.60 -2.06 13.71
C ASP A 120 -14.11 -0.65 14.00
N VAL A 121 -15.02 -0.18 13.18
CA VAL A 121 -15.56 1.17 13.29
C VAL A 121 -16.34 1.37 14.61
N LYS A 122 -16.94 0.31 15.13
CA LYS A 122 -17.79 0.44 16.33
C LYS A 122 -17.00 0.74 17.60
N ASN A 123 -15.84 0.13 17.74
CA ASN A 123 -15.08 0.25 18.99
C ASN A 123 -13.62 0.68 18.79
N SER A 124 -13.25 0.99 17.56
CA SER A 124 -11.87 1.40 17.21
C SER A 124 -10.82 0.34 17.55
N GLU A 125 -11.22 -0.91 17.61
CA GLU A 125 -10.29 -1.99 17.90
C GLU A 125 -9.65 -2.53 16.63
N VAL A 126 -8.33 -2.75 16.67
CA VAL A 126 -7.64 -3.42 15.58
C VAL A 126 -7.92 -4.90 15.71
N ILE A 127 -8.72 -5.43 14.81
CA ILE A 127 -9.17 -6.82 14.88
C ILE A 127 -8.35 -7.78 14.03
N TYR A 128 -7.54 -7.25 13.13
CA TYR A 128 -6.69 -8.07 12.26
C TYR A 128 -5.56 -7.23 11.72
N SER A 129 -4.39 -7.81 11.61
CA SER A 129 -3.24 -7.17 11.01
C SER A 129 -2.58 -8.12 10.04
N THR A 130 -2.04 -7.57 8.96
CA THR A 130 -1.33 -8.36 7.96
C THR A 130 -0.15 -7.57 7.46
N GLN A 131 0.79 -8.26 6.88
CA GLN A 131 2.00 -7.66 6.33
C GLN A 131 2.23 -8.19 4.92
N GLY A 132 2.96 -7.43 4.15
CA GLY A 132 3.43 -7.85 2.86
C GLY A 132 4.81 -7.30 2.59
N ALA A 133 5.60 -8.03 1.84
CA ALA A 133 6.93 -7.62 1.43
C ALA A 133 7.08 -7.81 -0.07
N GLY A 134 7.87 -6.97 -0.69
CA GLY A 134 8.16 -7.08 -2.10
C GLY A 134 9.59 -6.69 -2.39
N GLU A 135 10.18 -7.33 -3.38
CA GLU A 135 11.54 -7.05 -3.82
C GLU A 135 11.56 -6.95 -5.34
N TYR A 136 12.39 -6.06 -5.85
CA TYR A 136 12.53 -5.84 -7.27
C TYR A 136 14.01 -5.64 -7.58
N GLU A 137 14.56 -6.47 -8.45
CA GLU A 137 15.96 -6.36 -8.84
C GLU A 137 16.15 -5.18 -9.79
N LEU A 138 17.03 -4.28 -9.44
CA LEU A 138 17.26 -3.06 -10.21
C LEU A 138 18.20 -3.30 -11.37
N SER A 139 17.87 -2.74 -12.52
CA SER A 139 18.78 -2.69 -13.64
C SER A 139 19.89 -1.66 -13.34
N ASN A 140 20.97 -1.69 -14.10
CA ASN A 140 22.06 -0.73 -13.92
C ASN A 140 21.58 0.72 -14.03
N ARG A 141 20.62 0.97 -14.90
CA ARG A 141 20.07 2.30 -15.08
C ARG A 141 19.23 2.71 -13.86
N GLU A 142 18.47 1.78 -13.33
CA GLU A 142 17.62 2.03 -12.19
C GLU A 142 18.40 2.26 -10.89
N VAL A 143 19.55 1.63 -10.76
CA VAL A 143 20.41 1.85 -9.59
C VAL A 143 20.82 3.32 -9.47
N LEU A 144 21.09 3.97 -10.59
CA LEU A 144 21.49 5.37 -10.58
C LEU A 144 20.34 6.30 -10.16
N GLY A 145 19.11 5.90 -10.44
CA GLY A 145 17.94 6.74 -10.12
C GLY A 145 17.31 6.49 -8.78
N PHE A 146 17.43 5.28 -8.23
CA PHE A 146 16.70 4.92 -7.03
C PHE A 146 17.32 5.51 -5.77
N GLY A 147 16.54 6.25 -5.04
CA GLY A 147 17.02 6.87 -3.79
C GLY A 147 17.96 8.03 -4.00
N GLY A 148 18.10 8.51 -5.23
CA GLY A 148 18.94 9.64 -5.51
C GLY A 148 18.35 10.95 -5.00
N SER A 149 19.18 11.97 -4.93
CA SER A 149 18.73 13.26 -4.42
C SER A 149 17.90 14.06 -5.41
N ALA A 150 17.75 13.56 -6.62
CA ALA A 150 17.17 14.33 -7.70
C ALA A 150 15.65 14.32 -7.75
N GLY A 151 14.98 13.63 -6.89
CA GLY A 151 13.54 13.64 -6.87
C GLY A 151 12.92 12.27 -6.63
N TYR A 152 11.60 12.23 -6.60
CA TYR A 152 10.84 11.03 -6.31
C TYR A 152 10.54 10.29 -7.63
N ASP A 153 11.01 9.04 -7.75
CA ASP A 153 10.71 8.23 -8.91
C ASP A 153 9.44 7.41 -8.65
N SER A 154 8.30 7.97 -9.02
CA SER A 154 7.01 7.33 -8.77
C SER A 154 6.84 6.01 -9.52
N THR A 155 7.45 5.84 -10.68
CA THR A 155 7.32 4.62 -11.46
C THR A 155 8.02 3.45 -10.78
N LEU A 156 9.26 3.64 -10.38
CA LEU A 156 10.02 2.59 -9.72
C LEU A 156 9.48 2.31 -8.32
N ASN A 157 9.22 3.37 -7.57
CA ASN A 157 8.67 3.23 -6.22
C ASN A 157 7.32 2.52 -6.26
N GLY A 158 6.51 2.82 -7.27
CA GLY A 158 5.22 2.17 -7.46
C GLY A 158 5.35 0.67 -7.72
N LYS A 159 6.35 0.24 -8.50
CA LYS A 159 6.58 -1.19 -8.74
C LYS A 159 6.89 -1.92 -7.45
N VAL A 160 7.79 -1.37 -6.65
CA VAL A 160 8.22 -1.99 -5.40
C VAL A 160 7.07 -2.02 -4.39
N LEU A 161 6.36 -0.90 -4.24
CA LEU A 161 5.21 -0.82 -3.35
C LEU A 161 4.11 -1.79 -3.77
N SER A 162 3.84 -1.91 -5.08
CA SER A 162 2.80 -2.81 -5.57
C SER A 162 3.06 -4.24 -5.18
N LEU A 163 4.30 -4.70 -5.27
CA LEU A 163 4.65 -6.06 -4.87
C LEU A 163 4.34 -6.32 -3.40
N ALA A 164 4.71 -5.38 -2.54
CA ALA A 164 4.46 -5.51 -1.10
C ALA A 164 2.96 -5.44 -0.77
N ILE A 165 2.25 -4.52 -1.41
CA ILE A 165 0.83 -4.31 -1.16
C ILE A 165 -0.01 -5.48 -1.68
N ILE A 166 0.34 -6.04 -2.84
CA ILE A 166 -0.33 -7.22 -3.38
C ILE A 166 -0.26 -8.38 -2.37
N GLU A 167 0.92 -8.62 -1.82
CA GLU A 167 1.08 -9.67 -0.81
C GLU A 167 0.24 -9.39 0.44
N ALA A 168 0.28 -8.15 0.93
CA ALA A 168 -0.50 -7.76 2.11
C ALA A 168 -2.00 -7.92 1.86
N VAL A 169 -2.50 -7.52 0.70
CA VAL A 169 -3.92 -7.66 0.33
C VAL A 169 -4.30 -9.13 0.18
N ASN A 170 -3.42 -9.95 -0.41
CA ASN A 170 -3.67 -11.38 -0.51
C ASN A 170 -3.76 -12.02 0.88
N ASN A 171 -2.90 -11.62 1.79
CA ASN A 171 -2.95 -12.10 3.17
C ASN A 171 -4.22 -11.62 3.88
N LEU A 172 -4.65 -10.39 3.61
CA LEU A 172 -5.89 -9.85 4.13
C LEU A 172 -7.10 -10.66 3.64
N THR A 173 -7.12 -10.99 2.35
CA THR A 173 -8.18 -11.77 1.75
C THR A 173 -8.24 -13.18 2.36
N ARG A 174 -7.08 -13.79 2.59
CA ARG A 174 -7.02 -15.09 3.27
C ARG A 174 -7.54 -15.01 4.69
N GLY A 175 -7.26 -13.92 5.40
CA GLY A 175 -7.79 -13.68 6.74
C GLY A 175 -9.31 -13.60 6.74
N LEU A 176 -9.86 -12.90 5.75
CA LEU A 176 -11.31 -12.82 5.59
C LEU A 176 -11.92 -14.20 5.29
N GLU A 177 -11.32 -14.94 4.38
CA GLU A 177 -11.81 -16.27 4.00
C GLU A 177 -11.72 -17.27 5.12
N SER A 178 -10.72 -17.16 5.98
CA SER A 178 -10.53 -18.06 7.12
C SER A 178 -11.40 -17.69 8.32
N GLY A 179 -12.13 -16.58 8.25
CA GLY A 179 -12.97 -16.14 9.35
C GLY A 179 -12.25 -15.35 10.44
N ALA A 180 -11.04 -14.90 10.18
CA ALA A 180 -10.29 -14.09 11.14
C ALA A 180 -11.02 -12.78 11.45
N PHE A 181 -11.76 -12.26 10.47
CA PHE A 181 -12.73 -11.18 10.68
C PHE A 181 -13.90 -11.41 9.73
N ASN A 182 -15.05 -10.84 10.07
CA ASN A 182 -16.29 -11.20 9.41
C ASN A 182 -16.92 -10.10 8.57
N ALA A 183 -17.67 -10.53 7.55
CA ALA A 183 -18.45 -9.63 6.71
C ALA A 183 -19.75 -9.17 7.36
N LYS A 184 -20.16 -9.78 8.50
CA LYS A 184 -21.45 -9.48 9.15
C LYS A 184 -21.37 -8.32 10.10
#